data_fcbc2d498817acbb6e3921c70a440e79
#
_entry.id   fcbc2d498817acbb6e3921c70a440e79
#
_cell.length_a   1.000
_cell.length_b   1.000
_cell.length_c   1.000
_cell.angle_alpha   90.00
_cell.angle_beta   90.00
_cell.angle_gamma   90.00
#
_symmetry.space_group_name_H-M   'P 1'
#
loop_
_entity.id
_entity.type
_entity.pdbx_description
1 polymer ?
#
loop_
_entity_poly.entity_id
_entity_poly.type
_entity_poly.pdbx_seq_one_letter_code
_entity_poly.pdbx_strand_id
1 'polypeptide(L)'
;MKIKQLLIIVVTVLILMLLNLEMFSQNKKQKDIEAIKSMCGCYEVTFKFAETFNYSNDTTYTPSKNKIAYALEWIDLTYQDKNNLIIQHILQMGNDSNAYIMKHWRQDWNYQNKQFLIYDHNNKWNKVEKKYNSTKGQWTQKVYQVDDSPRYEGSGTWAYIDNKIFWENTVDAPLPRRERTIRSDYNVLNRSNRLEINELGW
;
A
#
# COMPACT_ATOMS: atom_id res chain seq x y z
N MET A 1 -52.85 14.34 15.38
CA MET A 1 -51.88 13.88 16.40
C MET A 1 -51.05 12.67 15.95
N LYS A 2 -51.67 11.61 15.41
CA LYS A 2 -50.96 10.37 14.98
C LYS A 2 -49.87 10.56 13.91
N ILE A 3 -50.08 11.43 12.89
CA ILE A 3 -49.08 11.63 11.79
C ILE A 3 -47.79 12.30 12.31
N LYS A 4 -47.90 13.29 13.21
CA LYS A 4 -46.72 13.97 13.80
C LYS A 4 -45.91 13.00 14.66
N GLN A 5 -46.54 12.12 15.40
CA GLN A 5 -45.85 11.09 16.20
C GLN A 5 -45.13 10.07 15.31
N LEU A 6 -45.79 9.63 14.23
CA LEU A 6 -45.17 8.72 13.26
C LEU A 6 -43.92 9.36 12.60
N LEU A 7 -44.00 10.63 12.19
CA LEU A 7 -42.87 11.36 11.60
C LEU A 7 -41.68 11.47 12.57
N ILE A 8 -41.94 11.76 13.84
CA ILE A 8 -40.91 11.81 14.88
C ILE A 8 -40.22 10.45 15.02
N ILE A 9 -40.99 9.36 15.08
CA ILE A 9 -40.42 8.01 15.20
C ILE A 9 -39.52 7.69 13.98
N VAL A 10 -39.97 7.96 12.76
CA VAL A 10 -39.21 7.71 11.54
C VAL A 10 -37.90 8.51 11.54
N VAL A 11 -37.95 9.79 11.90
CA VAL A 11 -36.74 10.63 11.97
C VAL A 11 -35.78 10.13 13.04
N THR A 12 -36.28 9.72 14.22
CA THR A 12 -35.45 9.17 15.29
C THR A 12 -34.75 7.86 14.85
N VAL A 13 -35.47 6.96 14.18
CA VAL A 13 -34.90 5.71 13.65
C VAL A 13 -33.84 5.99 12.61
N LEU A 14 -34.08 6.95 11.70
CA LEU A 14 -33.08 7.37 10.70
C LEU A 14 -31.80 7.94 11.35
N ILE A 15 -31.94 8.78 12.36
CA ILE A 15 -30.77 9.32 13.10
C ILE A 15 -30.01 8.21 13.80
N LEU A 16 -30.69 7.26 14.45
CA LEU A 16 -30.04 6.12 15.09
C LEU A 16 -29.30 5.22 14.08
N MET A 17 -29.86 5.00 12.89
CA MET A 17 -29.17 4.26 11.82
C MET A 17 -27.91 4.99 11.33
N LEU A 18 -27.98 6.31 11.17
CA LEU A 18 -26.81 7.10 10.75
C LEU A 18 -25.68 7.07 11.79
N LEU A 19 -26.03 7.20 13.08
CA LEU A 19 -25.04 7.09 14.17
C LEU A 19 -24.35 5.73 14.21
N ASN A 20 -25.07 4.64 13.99
CA ASN A 20 -24.47 3.29 13.92
C ASN A 20 -23.52 3.14 12.73
N LEU A 21 -23.84 3.72 11.57
CA LEU A 21 -22.96 3.69 10.40
C LEU A 21 -21.65 4.47 10.63
N GLU A 22 -21.70 5.60 11.31
CA GLU A 22 -20.51 6.37 11.67
C GLU A 22 -19.62 5.61 12.66
N MET A 23 -20.20 5.01 13.69
CA MET A 23 -19.47 4.19 14.66
C MET A 23 -18.79 3.00 14.00
N PHE A 24 -19.45 2.31 13.07
CA PHE A 24 -18.88 1.19 12.33
C PHE A 24 -17.71 1.64 11.44
N SER A 25 -17.86 2.76 10.75
CA SER A 25 -16.81 3.34 9.90
C SER A 25 -15.57 3.78 10.70
N GLN A 26 -15.78 4.38 11.88
CA GLN A 26 -14.69 4.79 12.78
C GLN A 26 -13.95 3.57 13.35
N ASN A 27 -14.67 2.50 13.72
CA ASN A 27 -14.09 1.26 14.22
C ASN A 27 -13.24 0.60 13.12
N LYS A 28 -13.74 0.54 11.87
CA LYS A 28 -12.97 -0.01 10.76
C LYS A 28 -11.68 0.78 10.50
N LYS A 29 -11.78 2.10 10.45
CA LYS A 29 -10.60 2.96 10.26
C LYS A 29 -9.54 2.74 11.34
N GLN A 30 -9.95 2.59 12.60
CA GLN A 30 -9.02 2.31 13.70
C GLN A 30 -8.35 0.95 13.54
N LYS A 31 -9.09 -0.09 13.13
CA LYS A 31 -8.52 -1.41 12.80
C LYS A 31 -7.49 -1.31 11.67
N ASP A 32 -7.78 -0.53 10.64
CA ASP A 32 -6.86 -0.32 9.53
C ASP A 32 -5.56 0.38 9.99
N ILE A 33 -5.67 1.37 10.89
CA ILE A 33 -4.50 2.03 11.51
C ILE A 33 -3.65 1.03 12.29
N GLU A 34 -4.26 0.18 13.10
CA GLU A 34 -3.52 -0.85 13.85
C GLU A 34 -2.87 -1.87 12.91
N ALA A 35 -3.53 -2.27 11.81
CA ALA A 35 -2.94 -3.12 10.79
C ALA A 35 -1.71 -2.47 10.14
N ILE A 36 -1.78 -1.18 9.78
CA ILE A 36 -0.64 -0.45 9.23
C ILE A 36 0.50 -0.36 10.25
N LYS A 37 0.20 -0.08 11.52
CA LYS A 37 1.21 0.02 12.59
C LYS A 37 1.85 -1.32 12.92
N SER A 38 1.13 -2.43 12.79
CA SER A 38 1.69 -3.76 13.04
C SER A 38 2.76 -4.18 12.03
N MET A 39 2.90 -3.46 10.91
CA MET A 39 4.02 -3.64 9.99
C MET A 39 5.33 -3.03 10.50
N CYS A 40 5.31 -2.24 11.59
CA CYS A 40 6.51 -1.68 12.19
C CYS A 40 7.21 -2.69 13.09
N GLY A 41 8.54 -2.64 13.12
CA GLY A 41 9.35 -3.57 13.92
C GLY A 41 10.66 -3.94 13.24
N CYS A 42 11.32 -4.95 13.77
CA CYS A 42 12.56 -5.50 13.22
C CYS A 42 12.25 -6.84 12.54
N TYR A 43 12.63 -6.98 11.27
CA TYR A 43 12.30 -8.14 10.44
C TYR A 43 13.51 -8.69 9.70
N GLU A 44 13.62 -10.01 9.71
CA GLU A 44 14.40 -10.72 8.71
C GLU A 44 13.57 -10.81 7.42
N VAL A 45 14.03 -10.12 6.37
CA VAL A 45 13.29 -10.02 5.12
C VAL A 45 13.87 -10.95 4.07
N THR A 46 13.03 -11.77 3.47
CA THR A 46 13.39 -12.60 2.31
C THR A 46 12.80 -12.01 1.04
N PHE A 47 13.65 -11.55 0.14
CA PHE A 47 13.25 -11.10 -1.20
C PHE A 47 13.33 -12.26 -2.17
N LYS A 48 12.21 -12.63 -2.77
CA LYS A 48 12.11 -13.67 -3.79
C LYS A 48 11.73 -13.05 -5.12
N PHE A 49 12.52 -13.30 -6.15
CA PHE A 49 12.32 -12.80 -7.51
C PHE A 49 12.24 -13.97 -8.48
N ALA A 50 11.11 -14.08 -9.18
CA ALA A 50 10.87 -15.08 -10.19
C ALA A 50 9.96 -14.54 -11.30
N GLU A 51 10.18 -14.97 -12.53
CA GLU A 51 9.21 -14.84 -13.61
C GLU A 51 8.39 -16.13 -13.65
N THR A 52 7.08 -16.03 -13.47
CA THR A 52 6.22 -17.21 -13.28
C THR A 52 5.45 -17.60 -14.52
N PHE A 53 5.09 -16.63 -15.39
CA PHE A 53 4.34 -16.86 -16.61
C PHE A 53 4.89 -16.02 -17.75
N ASN A 54 5.00 -16.59 -18.94
CA ASN A 54 5.26 -15.88 -20.16
C ASN A 54 3.98 -15.84 -21.01
N TYR A 55 3.41 -14.66 -21.19
CA TYR A 55 2.23 -14.43 -22.04
C TYR A 55 2.61 -14.00 -23.46
N SER A 56 3.88 -13.82 -23.74
CA SER A 56 4.37 -13.49 -25.06
C SER A 56 4.49 -14.75 -25.92
N ASN A 57 4.19 -14.62 -27.22
CA ASN A 57 4.47 -15.63 -28.22
C ASN A 57 5.93 -15.58 -28.70
N ASP A 58 6.75 -14.73 -28.11
CA ASP A 58 8.19 -14.62 -28.43
C ASP A 58 8.93 -15.84 -27.89
N THR A 59 9.30 -16.73 -28.82
CA THR A 59 10.06 -17.96 -28.52
C THR A 59 11.53 -17.70 -28.23
N THR A 60 12.03 -16.49 -28.47
CA THR A 60 13.41 -16.08 -28.22
C THR A 60 13.62 -15.51 -26.82
N TYR A 61 12.54 -15.22 -26.11
CA TYR A 61 12.60 -14.68 -24.77
C TYR A 61 13.18 -15.70 -23.78
N THR A 62 14.23 -15.28 -23.08
CA THR A 62 14.83 -16.09 -22.00
C THR A 62 14.47 -15.45 -20.66
N PRO A 63 13.74 -16.16 -19.77
CA PRO A 63 13.39 -15.66 -18.46
C PRO A 63 14.62 -15.36 -17.59
N SER A 64 14.51 -14.37 -16.75
CA SER A 64 15.52 -14.06 -15.74
C SER A 64 15.65 -15.21 -14.73
N LYS A 65 16.87 -15.48 -14.27
CA LYS A 65 17.11 -16.51 -13.24
C LYS A 65 16.40 -16.10 -11.93
N ASN A 66 15.79 -17.08 -11.27
CA ASN A 66 15.24 -16.88 -9.94
C ASN A 66 16.32 -16.37 -8.98
N LYS A 67 15.97 -15.41 -8.16
CA LYS A 67 16.87 -14.81 -7.18
C LYS A 67 16.22 -14.78 -5.81
N ILE A 68 16.96 -15.16 -4.78
CA ILE A 68 16.60 -14.97 -3.38
C ILE A 68 17.67 -14.07 -2.74
N ALA A 69 17.24 -13.10 -1.96
CA ALA A 69 18.12 -12.24 -1.18
C ALA A 69 17.53 -12.06 0.22
N TYR A 70 18.39 -11.88 1.20
CA TYR A 70 18.03 -11.71 2.62
C TYR A 70 18.52 -10.35 3.11
N ALA A 71 17.78 -9.77 4.02
CA ALA A 71 18.16 -8.54 4.68
C ALA A 71 17.55 -8.45 6.07
N LEU A 72 18.12 -7.61 6.92
CA LEU A 72 17.54 -7.19 8.19
C LEU A 72 17.00 -5.77 7.98
N GLU A 73 15.70 -5.57 8.22
CA GLU A 73 15.06 -4.26 8.15
C GLU A 73 14.49 -3.84 9.49
N TRP A 74 14.76 -2.61 9.88
CA TRP A 74 14.02 -1.88 10.90
C TRP A 74 12.98 -1.00 10.22
N ILE A 75 11.74 -1.12 10.66
CA ILE A 75 10.59 -0.39 10.09
C ILE A 75 9.99 0.47 11.19
N ASP A 76 10.01 1.77 10.99
CA ASP A 76 9.64 2.76 11.99
C ASP A 76 8.46 3.64 11.56
N LEU A 77 7.53 3.89 12.50
CA LEU A 77 6.45 4.83 12.33
C LEU A 77 6.97 6.25 12.67
N THR A 78 7.38 6.99 11.65
CA THR A 78 7.98 8.32 11.81
C THR A 78 6.98 9.44 11.96
N TYR A 79 5.73 9.24 11.51
CA TYR A 79 4.65 10.23 11.64
C TYR A 79 3.29 9.55 11.72
N GLN A 80 2.39 10.12 12.53
CA GLN A 80 0.98 9.73 12.57
C GLN A 80 0.10 10.94 12.92
N ASP A 81 -0.98 11.11 12.15
CA ASP A 81 -2.12 11.92 12.53
C ASP A 81 -3.44 11.16 12.32
N LYS A 82 -4.57 11.86 12.33
CA LYS A 82 -5.91 11.26 12.16
C LYS A 82 -6.08 10.50 10.84
N ASN A 83 -5.41 10.94 9.77
CA ASN A 83 -5.63 10.45 8.41
C ASN A 83 -4.37 9.97 7.71
N ASN A 84 -3.21 10.16 8.32
CA ASN A 84 -1.93 9.91 7.69
C ASN A 84 -0.99 9.15 8.63
N LEU A 85 -0.28 8.18 8.08
CA LEU A 85 0.84 7.50 8.73
C LEU A 85 2.02 7.50 7.76
N ILE A 86 3.24 7.70 8.27
CA ILE A 86 4.47 7.58 7.49
C ILE A 86 5.34 6.52 8.13
N ILE A 87 5.71 5.52 7.33
CA ILE A 87 6.55 4.41 7.74
C ILE A 87 7.85 4.46 6.95
N GLN A 88 8.97 4.54 7.65
CA GLN A 88 10.31 4.52 7.06
C GLN A 88 10.95 3.15 7.26
N HIS A 89 11.43 2.55 6.18
CA HIS A 89 12.24 1.36 6.20
C HIS A 89 13.71 1.72 6.26
N ILE A 90 14.45 1.04 7.13
CA ILE A 90 15.90 1.17 7.32
C ILE A 90 16.51 -0.20 7.15
N LEU A 91 17.49 -0.32 6.28
CA LEU A 91 18.11 -1.57 5.90
C LEU A 91 19.49 -1.70 6.55
N GLN A 92 19.76 -2.83 7.19
CA GLN A 92 21.10 -3.21 7.54
C GLN A 92 21.76 -3.92 6.36
N MET A 93 22.91 -3.42 5.95
CA MET A 93 23.75 -3.96 4.89
C MET A 93 25.08 -4.41 5.46
N GLY A 94 25.77 -5.27 4.73
CA GLY A 94 27.08 -5.82 5.14
C GLY A 94 26.93 -7.08 5.97
N ASN A 95 28.03 -7.49 6.57
CA ASN A 95 28.12 -8.62 7.50
C ASN A 95 28.49 -8.12 8.91
N ASP A 96 28.53 -9.02 9.89
CA ASP A 96 28.75 -8.68 11.30
C ASP A 96 29.98 -7.79 11.57
N SER A 97 31.03 -7.91 10.75
CA SER A 97 32.27 -7.12 10.89
C SER A 97 32.23 -5.79 10.15
N ASN A 98 31.33 -5.63 9.17
CA ASN A 98 31.23 -4.46 8.31
C ASN A 98 29.76 -4.02 8.12
N ALA A 99 28.93 -4.22 9.12
CA ALA A 99 27.53 -3.82 9.09
C ALA A 99 27.41 -2.28 9.06
N TYR A 100 26.56 -1.79 8.17
CA TYR A 100 26.17 -0.39 8.13
C TYR A 100 24.68 -0.26 7.87
N ILE A 101 24.10 0.87 8.29
CA ILE A 101 22.67 1.14 8.19
C ILE A 101 22.44 2.17 7.11
N MET A 102 21.46 1.93 6.28
CA MET A 102 21.06 2.86 5.25
C MET A 102 19.54 3.04 5.20
N LYS A 103 19.10 4.24 4.84
CA LYS A 103 17.72 4.50 4.48
C LYS A 103 17.36 3.59 3.32
N HIS A 104 16.18 2.96 3.40
CA HIS A 104 15.67 2.13 2.32
C HIS A 104 14.48 2.86 1.67
N TRP A 105 13.31 2.29 1.63
CA TRP A 105 12.11 2.88 1.04
C TRP A 105 11.18 3.45 2.12
N ARG A 106 10.19 4.23 1.69
CA ARG A 106 9.19 4.82 2.59
C ARG A 106 7.79 4.54 2.09
N GLN A 107 6.85 4.37 3.00
CA GLN A 107 5.42 4.26 2.76
C GLN A 107 4.71 5.43 3.45
N ASP A 108 3.95 6.20 2.68
CA ASP A 108 3.00 7.17 3.24
C ASP A 108 1.59 6.60 3.04
N TRP A 109 0.87 6.44 4.13
CA TRP A 109 -0.50 5.95 4.15
C TRP A 109 -1.46 7.10 4.37
N ASN A 110 -2.38 7.33 3.42
CA ASN A 110 -3.33 8.43 3.48
C ASN A 110 -4.77 7.91 3.39
N TYR A 111 -5.58 8.20 4.40
CA TYR A 111 -7.00 7.83 4.43
C TYR A 111 -7.82 8.70 3.49
N GLN A 112 -8.60 8.08 2.59
CA GLN A 112 -9.49 8.75 1.63
C GLN A 112 -8.76 9.84 0.81
N ASN A 113 -7.56 9.53 0.36
CA ASN A 113 -6.75 10.42 -0.46
C ASN A 113 -7.44 10.75 -1.78
N LYS A 114 -7.34 12.00 -2.21
CA LYS A 114 -7.91 12.46 -3.49
C LYS A 114 -6.86 12.78 -4.53
N GLN A 115 -5.63 13.08 -4.11
CA GLN A 115 -4.56 13.53 -5.01
C GLN A 115 -3.52 12.44 -5.18
N PHE A 116 -3.27 12.08 -6.45
CA PHE A 116 -2.36 11.02 -6.84
C PHE A 116 -1.32 11.52 -7.83
N LEU A 117 -0.13 10.95 -7.74
CA LEU A 117 0.86 10.96 -8.82
C LEU A 117 0.80 9.60 -9.50
N ILE A 118 0.26 9.55 -10.71
CA ILE A 118 0.14 8.34 -11.51
C ILE A 118 1.26 8.31 -12.54
N TYR A 119 2.00 7.21 -12.56
CA TYR A 119 3.02 6.99 -13.56
C TYR A 119 2.36 6.79 -14.93
N ASP A 120 2.84 7.50 -15.92
CA ASP A 120 2.38 7.38 -17.30
C ASP A 120 3.36 6.50 -18.09
N HIS A 121 4.48 7.07 -18.52
CA HIS A 121 5.57 6.39 -19.24
C HIS A 121 6.78 7.34 -19.32
N ASN A 122 7.94 6.84 -19.72
CA ASN A 122 9.12 7.66 -20.00
C ASN A 122 9.48 8.66 -18.88
N ASN A 123 9.41 8.22 -17.61
CA ASN A 123 9.64 9.04 -16.41
C ASN A 123 8.65 10.21 -16.24
N LYS A 124 7.48 10.13 -16.87
CA LYS A 124 6.44 11.14 -16.76
C LYS A 124 5.41 10.73 -15.71
N TRP A 125 5.01 11.69 -14.88
CA TRP A 125 4.01 11.52 -13.85
C TRP A 125 2.87 12.52 -14.06
N ASN A 126 1.64 12.05 -13.95
CA ASN A 126 0.44 12.87 -14.03
C ASN A 126 -0.15 13.08 -12.64
N LYS A 127 -0.41 14.34 -12.29
CA LYS A 127 -1.19 14.66 -11.10
C LYS A 127 -2.65 14.44 -11.40
N VAL A 128 -3.29 13.54 -10.68
CA VAL A 128 -4.71 13.16 -10.86
C VAL A 128 -5.48 13.43 -9.58
N GLU A 129 -6.64 14.06 -9.71
CA GLU A 129 -7.58 14.21 -8.60
C GLU A 129 -8.76 13.26 -8.78
N LYS A 130 -9.01 12.41 -7.78
CA LYS A 130 -10.13 11.47 -7.75
C LYS A 130 -11.30 12.04 -6.96
N LYS A 131 -12.52 11.69 -7.39
CA LYS A 131 -13.74 12.04 -6.64
C LYS A 131 -13.74 11.33 -5.29
N TYR A 132 -14.30 11.97 -4.27
CA TYR A 132 -14.38 11.43 -2.91
C TYR A 132 -14.97 10.00 -2.86
N ASN A 133 -16.04 9.75 -3.61
CA ASN A 133 -16.71 8.44 -3.59
C ASN A 133 -15.83 7.29 -4.10
N SER A 134 -14.81 7.56 -4.92
CA SER A 134 -13.91 6.53 -5.43
C SER A 134 -12.80 6.15 -4.45
N THR A 135 -12.60 6.91 -3.36
CA THR A 135 -11.60 6.63 -2.33
C THR A 135 -12.19 6.52 -0.92
N LYS A 136 -13.53 6.61 -0.81
CA LYS A 136 -14.25 6.53 0.46
C LYS A 136 -13.94 5.21 1.17
N GLY A 137 -13.51 5.28 2.42
CA GLY A 137 -13.17 4.12 3.25
C GLY A 137 -11.87 3.39 2.84
N GLN A 138 -11.08 3.96 1.93
CA GLN A 138 -9.84 3.38 1.44
C GLN A 138 -8.61 4.07 2.03
N TRP A 139 -7.53 3.32 2.12
CA TRP A 139 -6.19 3.82 2.38
C TRP A 139 -5.37 3.82 1.09
N THR A 140 -4.70 4.93 0.83
CA THR A 140 -3.74 5.05 -0.26
C THR A 140 -2.35 4.79 0.28
N GLN A 141 -1.64 3.83 -0.31
CA GLN A 141 -0.21 3.67 -0.11
C GLN A 141 0.52 4.49 -1.19
N LYS A 142 1.40 5.37 -0.76
CA LYS A 142 2.37 6.07 -1.61
C LYS A 142 3.75 5.54 -1.26
N VAL A 143 4.42 4.98 -2.23
CA VAL A 143 5.75 4.40 -2.04
C VAL A 143 6.81 5.30 -2.65
N TYR A 144 7.85 5.55 -1.88
CA TYR A 144 8.99 6.37 -2.26
C TYR A 144 10.27 5.55 -2.25
N GLN A 145 11.17 5.88 -3.15
CA GLN A 145 12.49 5.28 -3.24
C GLN A 145 13.43 5.85 -2.16
N VAL A 146 14.66 5.35 -2.12
CA VAL A 146 15.67 5.77 -1.14
C VAL A 146 16.03 7.27 -1.24
N ASP A 147 15.85 7.86 -2.42
CA ASP A 147 16.06 9.27 -2.71
C ASP A 147 14.79 10.14 -2.58
N ASP A 148 13.74 9.58 -1.97
CA ASP A 148 12.41 10.19 -1.84
C ASP A 148 11.68 10.47 -3.16
N SER A 149 12.17 9.97 -4.28
CA SER A 149 11.41 10.04 -5.53
C SER A 149 10.19 9.09 -5.49
N PRO A 150 9.06 9.47 -6.11
CA PRO A 150 7.88 8.62 -6.14
C PRO A 150 8.15 7.33 -6.90
N ARG A 151 7.60 6.21 -6.41
CA ARG A 151 7.70 4.92 -7.05
C ARG A 151 6.36 4.43 -7.60
N TYR A 152 5.32 4.49 -6.83
CA TYR A 152 3.92 4.25 -7.21
C TYR A 152 2.98 4.68 -6.09
N GLU A 153 1.72 4.92 -6.44
CA GLU A 153 0.65 5.24 -5.50
C GLU A 153 -0.61 4.49 -5.87
N GLY A 154 -1.29 3.93 -4.89
CA GLY A 154 -2.56 3.25 -5.13
C GLY A 154 -3.42 3.14 -3.90
N SER A 155 -4.74 3.09 -4.11
CA SER A 155 -5.73 2.96 -3.04
C SER A 155 -6.30 1.56 -3.01
N GLY A 156 -6.58 1.11 -1.81
CA GLY A 156 -7.25 -0.16 -1.52
C GLY A 156 -7.93 -0.12 -0.16
N THR A 157 -8.68 -1.16 0.11
CA THR A 157 -9.36 -1.34 1.38
C THR A 157 -8.71 -2.47 2.15
N TRP A 158 -8.37 -2.25 3.42
CA TRP A 158 -7.97 -3.34 4.30
C TRP A 158 -9.11 -4.33 4.46
N ALA A 159 -8.85 -5.59 4.25
CA ALA A 159 -9.78 -6.70 4.38
C ALA A 159 -9.42 -7.59 5.59
N TYR A 160 -10.45 -8.07 6.27
CA TYR A 160 -10.36 -8.93 7.44
C TYR A 160 -11.27 -10.14 7.19
N ILE A 161 -10.74 -11.18 6.57
CA ILE A 161 -11.50 -12.32 6.06
C ILE A 161 -10.74 -13.60 6.42
N ASP A 162 -11.42 -14.59 6.99
CA ASP A 162 -10.88 -15.93 7.28
C ASP A 162 -9.53 -15.90 8.03
N ASN A 163 -9.47 -15.09 9.09
CA ASN A 163 -8.25 -14.85 9.91
C ASN A 163 -7.08 -14.23 9.14
N LYS A 164 -7.33 -13.68 7.95
CA LYS A 164 -6.34 -12.93 7.17
C LYS A 164 -6.61 -11.44 7.27
N ILE A 165 -5.53 -10.69 7.40
CA ILE A 165 -5.53 -9.23 7.36
C ILE A 165 -4.68 -8.84 6.16
N PHE A 166 -5.30 -8.22 5.15
CA PHE A 166 -4.56 -7.84 3.96
C PHE A 166 -5.09 -6.56 3.31
N TRP A 167 -4.22 -5.92 2.57
CA TRP A 167 -4.51 -4.80 1.70
C TRP A 167 -3.91 -5.04 0.33
N GLU A 168 -4.64 -4.70 -0.72
CA GLU A 168 -4.16 -4.88 -2.08
C GLU A 168 -4.65 -3.80 -3.02
N ASN A 169 -3.87 -3.56 -4.07
CA ASN A 169 -4.24 -2.72 -5.20
C ASN A 169 -3.47 -3.10 -6.46
N THR A 170 -3.89 -2.51 -7.59
CA THR A 170 -3.17 -2.60 -8.87
C THR A 170 -2.98 -1.19 -9.42
N VAL A 171 -1.75 -0.87 -9.83
CA VAL A 171 -1.35 0.46 -10.32
C VAL A 171 -0.27 0.34 -11.39
N ASP A 172 -0.20 1.33 -12.26
CA ASP A 172 0.93 1.48 -13.16
C ASP A 172 2.13 2.08 -12.41
N ALA A 173 3.30 1.56 -12.70
CA ALA A 173 4.54 1.91 -12.04
C ALA A 173 5.71 1.88 -13.02
N PRO A 174 6.78 2.67 -12.77
CA PRO A 174 8.03 2.51 -13.51
C PRO A 174 8.68 1.17 -13.20
N LEU A 175 9.48 0.68 -14.13
CA LEU A 175 10.31 -0.50 -13.91
C LEU A 175 11.21 -0.32 -12.68
N PRO A 176 11.43 -1.39 -11.89
CA PRO A 176 12.45 -1.38 -10.86
C PRO A 176 13.81 -0.99 -11.42
N ARG A 177 14.65 -0.34 -10.62
CA ARG A 177 15.97 0.15 -11.06
C ARG A 177 16.79 -0.92 -11.79
N ARG A 178 16.84 -2.14 -11.28
CA ARG A 178 17.58 -3.26 -11.86
C ARG A 178 17.04 -3.69 -13.23
N GLU A 179 15.74 -3.61 -13.48
CA GLU A 179 15.11 -3.91 -14.76
C GLU A 179 15.37 -2.79 -15.76
N ARG A 180 15.21 -1.54 -15.34
CA ARG A 180 15.41 -0.35 -16.17
C ARG A 180 16.82 -0.23 -16.71
N THR A 181 17.82 -0.80 -16.05
CA THR A 181 19.22 -0.76 -16.52
C THR A 181 19.54 -1.79 -17.60
N ILE A 182 18.70 -2.79 -17.78
CA ILE A 182 18.95 -3.91 -18.71
C ILE A 182 17.88 -4.07 -19.79
N ARG A 183 16.73 -3.35 -19.65
CA ARG A 183 15.60 -3.44 -20.58
C ARG A 183 15.24 -2.09 -21.18
N SER A 184 14.83 -2.11 -22.46
CA SER A 184 14.34 -0.95 -23.20
C SER A 184 13.04 -1.22 -23.97
N ASP A 185 12.53 -2.46 -23.92
CA ASP A 185 11.36 -2.93 -24.66
C ASP A 185 10.02 -2.43 -24.04
N TYR A 186 10.01 -2.16 -22.73
CA TYR A 186 8.88 -1.51 -22.06
C TYR A 186 9.37 -0.68 -20.85
N ASN A 187 8.56 0.26 -20.39
CA ASN A 187 8.89 1.13 -19.26
C ASN A 187 7.73 1.35 -18.28
N VAL A 188 6.63 0.65 -18.47
CA VAL A 188 5.47 0.66 -17.56
C VAL A 188 5.19 -0.77 -17.09
N LEU A 189 5.03 -0.94 -15.80
CA LEU A 189 4.53 -2.17 -15.17
C LEU A 189 3.11 -1.95 -14.70
N ASN A 190 2.20 -2.84 -15.04
CA ASN A 190 0.95 -2.97 -14.31
C ASN A 190 1.23 -3.80 -13.05
N ARG A 191 1.36 -3.10 -11.91
CA ARG A 191 1.85 -3.65 -10.66
C ARG A 191 0.70 -3.97 -9.71
N SER A 192 0.53 -5.23 -9.37
CA SER A 192 -0.31 -5.64 -8.25
C SER A 192 0.52 -5.69 -6.97
N ASN A 193 0.02 -5.01 -5.93
CA ASN A 193 0.62 -5.00 -4.61
C ASN A 193 -0.34 -5.68 -3.64
N ARG A 194 0.18 -6.58 -2.81
CA ARG A 194 -0.53 -7.19 -1.71
C ARG A 194 0.35 -7.16 -0.47
N LEU A 195 -0.22 -6.65 0.60
CA LEU A 195 0.32 -6.71 1.95
C LEU A 195 -0.58 -7.64 2.75
N GLU A 196 -0.03 -8.68 3.32
CA GLU A 196 -0.76 -9.62 4.16
C GLU A 196 -0.03 -9.76 5.50
N ILE A 197 -0.75 -9.50 6.59
CA ILE A 197 -0.22 -9.54 7.94
C ILE A 197 -0.53 -10.90 8.54
N ASN A 198 0.46 -11.52 9.16
CA ASN A 198 0.34 -12.80 9.84
C ASN A 198 1.17 -12.78 11.16
N GLU A 199 1.21 -13.90 11.86
CA GLU A 199 1.90 -14.04 13.14
C GLU A 199 3.44 -13.87 13.04
N LEU A 200 4.01 -14.06 11.85
CA LEU A 200 5.47 -13.94 11.63
C LEU A 200 5.87 -12.56 11.09
N GLY A 201 4.90 -11.72 10.75
CA GLY A 201 5.14 -10.41 10.15
C GLY A 201 4.18 -10.11 8.99
N TRP A 202 4.71 -9.59 7.90
CA TRP A 202 3.92 -9.19 6.72
C TRP A 202 4.71 -9.36 5.41
#